data_23707e33b59e5011b6b867f8ecac8f5f
#
_entry.id   23707e33b59e5011b6b867f8ecac8f5f
#
_cell.length_a   1.000
_cell.length_b   1.000
_cell.length_c   1.000
_cell.angle_alpha   90.00
_cell.angle_beta   90.00
_cell.angle_gamma   90.00
#
_symmetry.space_group_name_H-M   'P 1'
#
loop_
_entity.id
_entity.type
_entity.pdbx_description
1 polymer ?
#
loop_
_entity_poly.entity_id
_entity_poly.type
_entity_poly.pdbx_seq_one_letter_code
_entity_poly.pdbx_strand_id
1 'polypeptide(L)'
;MDRREFLKCGAMAGAVTVFSPAAFAAALEEGNRRKTLILGGSAFALGYALAHPGEAVVLERGILLAPEFAATKDYAELGTATSPLGRELVAGLEESGILKDGKIELPPLADFMSEFFAAHGGRAFLNVELVSAEVSRESDMPWKLGVFGSAYTGVQTFDAARFFDTTPTGWRDCGADAVKAKTLWAITDRGAFGAEVPADANWHRARLALHEEFARRGDGAKLLAEANGFAYSYGGAKIERKTSAGFVWKPSAQYRTLMEAFEEGAKWNTMS
;
A
#
# COMPACT_ATOMS: atom_id res chain seq x y z
N MET A 1 20.23 -21.67 -9.43
CA MET A 1 20.81 -20.35 -9.07
C MET A 1 21.51 -20.51 -7.73
N ASP A 2 22.82 -20.33 -7.68
CA ASP A 2 23.62 -20.48 -6.46
C ASP A 2 23.36 -19.27 -5.54
N ARG A 3 23.40 -19.49 -4.22
CA ARG A 3 23.22 -18.47 -3.17
C ARG A 3 24.16 -17.27 -3.35
N ARG A 4 25.33 -17.47 -3.96
CA ARG A 4 26.27 -16.39 -4.32
C ARG A 4 25.83 -15.57 -5.53
N GLU A 5 25.17 -16.18 -6.49
CA GLU A 5 24.59 -15.46 -7.64
C GLU A 5 23.36 -14.65 -7.23
N PHE A 6 22.53 -15.19 -6.34
CA PHE A 6 21.41 -14.46 -5.73
C PHE A 6 21.90 -13.20 -4.99
N LEU A 7 22.97 -13.30 -4.21
CA LEU A 7 23.57 -12.15 -3.51
C LEU A 7 24.27 -11.15 -4.45
N LYS A 8 24.76 -11.59 -5.61
CA LYS A 8 25.31 -10.70 -6.63
C LYS A 8 24.23 -9.99 -7.43
N CYS A 9 23.13 -10.65 -7.74
CA CYS A 9 21.95 -10.01 -8.36
C CYS A 9 21.31 -8.99 -7.41
N GLY A 10 21.23 -9.29 -6.10
CA GLY A 10 20.75 -8.35 -5.09
C GLY A 10 21.68 -7.15 -4.87
N ALA A 11 22.95 -7.23 -5.26
CA ALA A 11 23.92 -6.12 -5.16
C ALA A 11 23.97 -5.24 -6.42
N MET A 12 23.36 -5.67 -7.55
CA MET A 12 23.25 -4.90 -8.78
C MET A 12 21.83 -4.37 -9.04
N ALA A 13 20.82 -4.90 -8.36
CA ALA A 13 19.50 -4.26 -8.27
C ALA A 13 19.67 -2.98 -7.44
N GLY A 14 19.55 -1.84 -8.09
CA GLY A 14 19.79 -0.53 -7.52
C GLY A 14 19.11 -0.39 -6.17
N ALA A 15 19.88 0.02 -5.20
CA ALA A 15 19.54 0.48 -3.88
C ALA A 15 18.01 0.56 -3.59
N VAL A 16 17.37 -0.53 -3.24
CA VAL A 16 16.39 -0.46 -2.17
C VAL A 16 17.21 0.16 -1.03
N THR A 17 17.06 1.43 -0.81
CA THR A 17 17.63 2.10 0.34
C THR A 17 16.88 1.54 1.55
N VAL A 18 17.20 0.30 1.93
CA VAL A 18 17.13 -0.12 3.31
C VAL A 18 18.12 0.82 3.98
N PHE A 19 17.63 1.97 4.38
CA PHE A 19 18.43 2.95 5.06
C PHE A 19 19.06 2.21 6.24
N SER A 20 20.40 2.19 6.29
CA SER A 20 21.04 1.82 7.55
C SER A 20 20.46 2.75 8.63
N PRO A 21 20.35 2.33 9.89
CA PRO A 21 19.88 3.20 10.97
C PRO A 21 20.54 4.57 10.96
N ALA A 22 21.78 4.68 10.54
CA ALA A 22 22.53 5.94 10.43
C ALA A 22 22.11 6.80 9.23
N ALA A 23 21.89 6.21 8.04
CA ALA A 23 21.39 6.94 6.88
C ALA A 23 19.93 7.39 7.08
N PHE A 24 19.17 6.62 7.85
CA PHE A 24 17.82 6.96 8.25
C PHE A 24 17.83 8.10 9.29
N ALA A 25 18.69 8.06 10.29
CA ALA A 25 18.86 9.15 11.25
C ALA A 25 19.28 10.46 10.53
N ALA A 26 20.20 10.39 9.57
CA ALA A 26 20.59 11.55 8.76
C ALA A 26 19.44 12.08 7.88
N ALA A 27 18.64 11.19 7.28
CA ALA A 27 17.44 11.58 6.54
C ALA A 27 16.34 12.19 7.45
N LEU A 28 16.35 11.83 8.72
CA LEU A 28 15.51 12.46 9.75
C LEU A 28 16.04 13.85 10.17
N GLU A 29 17.35 14.02 10.28
CA GLU A 29 17.95 15.31 10.65
C GLU A 29 17.81 16.39 9.56
N GLU A 30 17.87 16.00 8.27
CA GLU A 30 17.71 16.95 7.14
C GLU A 30 16.26 17.37 6.85
N GLY A 31 15.27 16.85 7.52
CA GLY A 31 13.91 17.33 7.33
C GLY A 31 12.79 16.43 7.78
N ASN A 32 12.55 16.41 9.05
CA ASN A 32 11.26 15.97 9.61
C ASN A 32 10.09 16.87 9.17
N ARG A 33 10.35 17.88 8.33
CA ARG A 33 9.33 18.77 7.76
C ARG A 33 9.04 18.35 6.34
N ARG A 34 7.81 17.91 6.07
CA ARG A 34 7.36 17.48 4.74
C ARG A 34 6.10 18.25 4.34
N LYS A 35 5.97 18.53 3.05
CA LYS A 35 4.73 19.13 2.58
C LYS A 35 3.55 18.17 2.79
N THR A 36 3.76 16.88 2.53
CA THR A 36 2.71 15.87 2.63
C THR A 36 3.23 14.58 3.26
N LEU A 37 2.54 14.08 4.28
CA LEU A 37 2.69 12.72 4.79
C LEU A 37 1.47 11.90 4.42
N ILE A 38 1.70 10.66 3.96
CA ILE A 38 0.68 9.75 3.49
C ILE A 38 0.76 8.47 4.29
N LEU A 39 -0.32 8.11 4.96
CA LEU A 39 -0.43 6.82 5.63
C LEU A 39 -1.00 5.77 4.66
N GLY A 40 -0.31 4.63 4.57
CA GLY A 40 -0.60 3.54 3.63
C GLY A 40 0.21 3.64 2.35
N GLY A 41 1.03 2.60 2.10
CA GLY A 41 1.87 2.44 0.89
C GLY A 41 1.10 1.96 -0.32
N SER A 42 -0.12 2.42 -0.48
CA SER A 42 -1.07 2.00 -1.52
C SER A 42 -0.69 2.52 -2.91
N ALA A 43 -1.22 1.90 -3.96
CA ALA A 43 -1.00 2.36 -5.34
C ALA A 43 -1.44 3.82 -5.53
N PHE A 44 -2.53 4.24 -4.89
CA PHE A 44 -2.94 5.65 -4.87
C PHE A 44 -1.89 6.56 -4.23
N ALA A 45 -1.36 6.16 -3.07
CA ALA A 45 -0.31 6.92 -2.38
C ALA A 45 0.96 7.04 -3.21
N LEU A 46 1.36 5.95 -3.89
CA LEU A 46 2.53 5.94 -4.77
C LEU A 46 2.33 6.88 -5.97
N GLY A 47 1.17 6.83 -6.63
CA GLY A 47 0.84 7.74 -7.72
C GLY A 47 0.90 9.21 -7.31
N TYR A 48 0.32 9.54 -6.15
CA TYR A 48 0.39 10.89 -5.60
C TYR A 48 1.84 11.33 -5.31
N ALA A 49 2.60 10.49 -4.60
CA ALA A 49 3.96 10.85 -4.19
C ALA A 49 4.90 11.04 -5.40
N LEU A 50 4.75 10.24 -6.45
CA LEU A 50 5.54 10.38 -7.67
C LEU A 50 5.12 11.60 -8.52
N ALA A 51 3.86 12.02 -8.45
CA ALA A 51 3.43 13.27 -9.07
C ALA A 51 3.90 14.53 -8.29
N HIS A 52 4.37 14.36 -7.03
CA HIS A 52 4.85 15.43 -6.17
C HIS A 52 6.26 15.09 -5.63
N PRO A 53 7.27 14.97 -6.52
CA PRO A 53 8.59 14.49 -6.15
C PRO A 53 9.26 15.39 -5.12
N GLY A 54 9.82 14.78 -4.08
CA GLY A 54 10.47 15.49 -2.98
C GLY A 54 9.54 16.16 -1.97
N GLU A 55 8.24 16.22 -2.22
CA GLU A 55 7.26 16.86 -1.35
C GLU A 55 6.49 15.89 -0.47
N ALA A 56 6.28 14.65 -0.97
CA ALA A 56 5.49 13.63 -0.29
C ALA A 56 6.36 12.50 0.25
N VAL A 57 5.95 11.96 1.40
CA VAL A 57 6.53 10.77 2.02
C VAL A 57 5.42 9.81 2.40
N VAL A 58 5.62 8.54 2.07
CA VAL A 58 4.68 7.45 2.38
C VAL A 58 5.13 6.73 3.65
N LEU A 59 4.19 6.50 4.56
CA LEU A 59 4.36 5.70 5.77
C LEU A 59 3.56 4.41 5.63
N GLU A 60 4.22 3.27 5.57
CA GLU A 60 3.57 1.97 5.40
C GLU A 60 3.84 1.06 6.60
N ARG A 61 2.76 0.54 7.18
CA ARG A 61 2.81 -0.39 8.30
C ARG A 61 3.41 -1.74 7.92
N GLY A 62 3.11 -2.20 6.72
CA GLY A 62 3.65 -3.43 6.16
C GLY A 62 5.05 -3.25 5.55
N ILE A 63 5.49 -4.30 4.89
CA ILE A 63 6.76 -4.33 4.14
C ILE A 63 6.56 -4.24 2.63
N LEU A 64 5.30 -4.18 2.17
CA LEU A 64 4.93 -4.20 0.76
C LEU A 64 4.35 -2.86 0.34
N LEU A 65 4.71 -2.39 -0.85
CA LEU A 65 4.02 -1.30 -1.52
C LEU A 65 2.90 -1.84 -2.42
N ALA A 66 1.85 -1.06 -2.61
CA ALA A 66 0.58 -1.45 -3.22
C ALA A 66 -0.03 -2.73 -2.60
N PRO A 67 -0.12 -2.84 -1.25
CA PRO A 67 -0.53 -4.06 -0.56
C PRO A 67 -1.94 -4.50 -0.94
N GLU A 68 -2.84 -3.59 -1.31
CA GLU A 68 -4.19 -3.89 -1.74
C GLU A 68 -4.25 -4.70 -3.04
N PHE A 69 -3.18 -4.70 -3.82
CA PHE A 69 -3.03 -5.52 -5.03
C PHE A 69 -2.03 -6.66 -4.83
N ALA A 70 -0.97 -6.45 -4.06
CA ALA A 70 0.11 -7.41 -3.91
C ALA A 70 -0.17 -8.50 -2.86
N ALA A 71 -1.06 -8.27 -1.89
CA ALA A 71 -1.23 -9.13 -0.74
C ALA A 71 -2.58 -9.87 -0.66
N THR A 72 -3.52 -9.60 -1.57
CA THR A 72 -4.92 -10.02 -1.40
C THR A 72 -5.44 -11.10 -2.34
N LYS A 73 -4.79 -11.35 -3.49
CA LYS A 73 -5.21 -12.36 -4.48
C LYS A 73 -3.99 -12.93 -5.24
N ASP A 74 -4.22 -13.81 -6.17
CA ASP A 74 -3.18 -14.42 -7.00
C ASP A 74 -2.76 -13.56 -8.21
N TYR A 75 -3.61 -12.62 -8.62
CA TYR A 75 -3.32 -11.65 -9.68
C TYR A 75 -4.07 -10.34 -9.44
N ALA A 76 -3.58 -9.26 -10.05
CA ALA A 76 -4.27 -7.98 -10.10
C ALA A 76 -4.66 -7.63 -11.54
N GLU A 77 -5.78 -6.93 -11.68
CA GLU A 77 -6.14 -6.31 -12.96
C GLU A 77 -5.33 -5.04 -13.15
N LEU A 78 -4.72 -4.89 -14.34
CA LEU A 78 -3.88 -3.73 -14.64
C LEU A 78 -4.69 -2.43 -14.73
N GLY A 79 -5.76 -2.43 -15.52
CA GLY A 79 -6.46 -1.21 -15.90
C GLY A 79 -5.75 -0.43 -17.02
N THR A 80 -6.16 0.82 -17.24
CA THR A 80 -5.66 1.64 -18.33
C THR A 80 -4.75 2.76 -17.83
N ALA A 81 -3.53 2.83 -18.36
CA ALA A 81 -2.61 3.93 -18.11
C ALA A 81 -2.96 5.14 -18.98
N THR A 82 -3.10 6.31 -18.38
CA THR A 82 -3.44 7.57 -19.07
C THR A 82 -2.33 8.61 -18.99
N SER A 83 -1.56 8.64 -17.92
CA SER A 83 -0.43 9.55 -17.71
C SER A 83 0.87 9.03 -18.34
N PRO A 84 1.87 9.87 -18.59
CA PRO A 84 3.22 9.41 -18.96
C PRO A 84 3.81 8.45 -17.93
N LEU A 85 3.72 8.78 -16.65
CA LEU A 85 4.22 7.96 -15.54
C LEU A 85 3.50 6.60 -15.45
N GLY A 86 2.17 6.59 -15.65
CA GLY A 86 1.41 5.35 -15.71
C GLY A 86 1.81 4.45 -16.89
N ARG A 87 2.08 5.02 -18.06
CA ARG A 87 2.59 4.25 -19.21
C ARG A 87 3.98 3.68 -18.96
N GLU A 88 4.84 4.41 -18.27
CA GLU A 88 6.17 3.95 -17.88
C GLU A 88 6.07 2.79 -16.87
N LEU A 89 5.16 2.89 -15.89
CA LEU A 89 4.86 1.79 -14.97
C LEU A 89 4.41 0.53 -15.72
N VAL A 90 3.51 0.65 -16.68
CA VAL A 90 3.04 -0.48 -17.51
C VAL A 90 4.18 -1.08 -18.31
N ALA A 91 4.98 -0.25 -19.00
CA ALA A 91 6.13 -0.72 -19.76
C ALA A 91 7.13 -1.50 -18.89
N GLY A 92 7.43 -1.02 -17.69
CA GLY A 92 8.29 -1.71 -16.74
C GLY A 92 7.72 -3.06 -16.26
N LEU A 93 6.40 -3.15 -16.05
CA LEU A 93 5.73 -4.42 -15.72
C LEU A 93 5.79 -5.43 -16.86
N GLU A 94 5.69 -4.97 -18.12
CA GLU A 94 5.85 -5.81 -19.31
C GLU A 94 7.31 -6.28 -19.48
N GLU A 95 8.27 -5.37 -19.40
CA GLU A 95 9.71 -5.66 -19.53
C GLU A 95 10.21 -6.64 -18.47
N SER A 96 9.71 -6.53 -17.24
CA SER A 96 10.03 -7.44 -16.15
C SER A 96 9.33 -8.81 -16.25
N GLY A 97 8.41 -8.97 -17.21
CA GLY A 97 7.62 -10.20 -17.39
C GLY A 97 6.58 -10.44 -16.30
N ILE A 98 6.27 -9.43 -15.50
CA ILE A 98 5.25 -9.48 -14.43
C ILE A 98 3.85 -9.35 -15.02
N LEU A 99 3.70 -8.58 -16.10
CA LEU A 99 2.45 -8.44 -16.82
C LEU A 99 2.34 -9.50 -17.91
N LYS A 100 1.35 -10.38 -17.80
CA LYS A 100 1.05 -11.42 -18.79
C LYS A 100 -0.46 -11.45 -19.09
N ASP A 101 -0.82 -11.35 -20.35
CA ASP A 101 -2.22 -11.42 -20.81
C ASP A 101 -3.15 -10.45 -20.04
N GLY A 102 -2.66 -9.23 -19.73
CA GLY A 102 -3.39 -8.20 -18.99
C GLY A 102 -3.54 -8.46 -17.49
N LYS A 103 -2.89 -9.52 -16.97
CA LYS A 103 -2.86 -9.86 -15.55
C LYS A 103 -1.46 -9.65 -14.98
N ILE A 104 -1.41 -9.12 -13.77
CA ILE A 104 -0.17 -8.87 -13.05
C ILE A 104 0.07 -10.05 -12.11
N GLU A 105 1.23 -10.68 -12.20
CA GLU A 105 1.66 -11.72 -11.25
C GLU A 105 2.04 -11.07 -9.91
N LEU A 106 1.37 -11.46 -8.83
CA LEU A 106 1.48 -10.75 -7.55
C LEU A 106 2.78 -10.97 -6.79
N PRO A 107 3.39 -12.17 -6.73
CA PRO A 107 4.61 -12.34 -5.96
C PRO A 107 5.73 -11.36 -6.32
N PRO A 108 6.01 -11.07 -7.61
CA PRO A 108 7.03 -10.10 -7.99
C PRO A 108 6.54 -8.63 -7.99
N LEU A 109 5.23 -8.38 -7.91
CA LEU A 109 4.68 -7.01 -7.99
C LEU A 109 5.21 -6.11 -6.88
N ALA A 110 5.29 -6.60 -5.65
CA ALA A 110 5.67 -5.78 -4.50
C ALA A 110 7.13 -5.30 -4.61
N ASP A 111 8.02 -6.17 -5.03
CA ASP A 111 9.42 -5.82 -5.25
C ASP A 111 9.54 -4.82 -6.40
N PHE A 112 8.88 -5.10 -7.52
CA PHE A 112 8.84 -4.19 -8.67
C PHE A 112 8.31 -2.80 -8.29
N MET A 113 7.19 -2.72 -7.55
CA MET A 113 6.63 -1.44 -7.12
C MET A 113 7.59 -0.66 -6.23
N SER A 114 8.34 -1.35 -5.38
CA SER A 114 9.35 -0.73 -4.52
C SER A 114 10.52 -0.18 -5.33
N GLU A 115 11.01 -0.94 -6.30
CA GLU A 115 12.10 -0.53 -7.21
C GLU A 115 11.66 0.63 -8.11
N PHE A 116 10.49 0.53 -8.73
CA PHE A 116 9.92 1.59 -9.57
C PHE A 116 9.75 2.88 -8.77
N PHE A 117 9.17 2.80 -7.57
CA PHE A 117 8.96 3.95 -6.71
C PHE A 117 10.26 4.65 -6.34
N ALA A 118 11.28 3.87 -5.94
CA ALA A 118 12.60 4.41 -5.59
C ALA A 118 13.31 5.01 -6.80
N ALA A 119 13.28 4.37 -7.96
CA ALA A 119 13.90 4.84 -9.20
C ALA A 119 13.35 6.19 -9.66
N HIS A 120 12.08 6.47 -9.36
CA HIS A 120 11.41 7.74 -9.69
C HIS A 120 11.45 8.77 -8.56
N GLY A 121 12.34 8.59 -7.58
CA GLY A 121 12.55 9.55 -6.49
C GLY A 121 11.46 9.52 -5.40
N GLY A 122 10.64 8.50 -5.38
CA GLY A 122 9.67 8.25 -4.33
C GLY A 122 10.35 7.96 -2.99
N ARG A 123 9.70 8.34 -1.89
CA ARG A 123 10.18 8.10 -0.53
C ARG A 123 9.12 7.40 0.29
N ALA A 124 9.45 6.24 0.84
CA ALA A 124 8.58 5.48 1.73
C ALA A 124 9.35 4.97 2.95
N PHE A 125 8.68 4.97 4.09
CA PHE A 125 9.12 4.28 5.28
C PHE A 125 8.23 3.06 5.47
N LEU A 126 8.82 1.88 5.36
CA LEU A 126 8.13 0.60 5.54
C LEU A 126 8.29 0.10 6.97
N ASN A 127 7.38 -0.76 7.39
CA ASN A 127 7.36 -1.34 8.73
C ASN A 127 7.33 -0.27 9.84
N VAL A 128 6.49 0.74 9.63
CA VAL A 128 6.30 1.84 10.58
C VAL A 128 4.83 1.96 10.99
N GLU A 129 4.61 2.33 12.24
CA GLU A 129 3.28 2.54 12.83
C GLU A 129 3.08 4.01 13.19
N LEU A 130 1.99 4.61 12.74
CA LEU A 130 1.57 5.92 13.20
C LEU A 130 0.92 5.79 14.58
N VAL A 131 1.60 6.30 15.62
CA VAL A 131 1.13 6.19 17.01
C VAL A 131 0.39 7.43 17.50
N SER A 132 0.70 8.61 16.96
CA SER A 132 -0.02 9.85 17.26
C SER A 132 -0.12 10.76 16.04
N ALA A 133 -1.18 11.55 16.00
CA ALA A 133 -1.36 12.64 15.06
C ALA A 133 -2.03 13.81 15.79
N GLU A 134 -1.34 14.94 15.81
CA GLU A 134 -1.76 16.15 16.47
C GLU A 134 -1.84 17.29 15.46
N VAL A 135 -2.81 18.20 15.63
CA VAL A 135 -2.99 19.36 14.77
C VAL A 135 -2.76 20.63 15.57
N SER A 136 -1.84 21.47 15.09
CA SER A 136 -1.64 22.84 15.58
C SER A 136 -2.12 23.84 14.53
N ARG A 137 -3.02 24.75 14.92
CA ARG A 137 -3.55 25.79 14.01
C ARG A 137 -2.62 26.97 13.81
N GLU A 138 -1.53 27.04 14.58
CA GLU A 138 -0.60 28.19 14.62
C GLU A 138 0.64 27.97 13.75
N SER A 139 0.73 26.86 13.02
CA SER A 139 1.91 26.47 12.25
C SER A 139 1.60 26.33 10.75
N ASP A 140 2.57 26.68 9.92
CA ASP A 140 2.59 26.35 8.48
C ASP A 140 2.70 24.84 8.24
N MET A 141 3.11 24.08 9.26
CA MET A 141 3.13 22.63 9.34
C MET A 141 2.19 22.19 10.46
N PRO A 142 0.87 22.20 10.23
CA PRO A 142 -0.11 21.99 11.29
C PRO A 142 -0.10 20.57 11.85
N TRP A 143 0.40 19.60 11.10
CA TRP A 143 0.42 18.19 11.52
C TRP A 143 1.72 17.84 12.21
N LYS A 144 1.60 17.25 13.39
CA LYS A 144 2.69 16.64 14.14
C LYS A 144 2.38 15.15 14.33
N LEU A 145 3.14 14.29 13.64
CA LEU A 145 2.90 12.86 13.57
C LEU A 145 3.98 12.10 14.32
N GLY A 146 3.60 11.31 15.32
CA GLY A 146 4.48 10.38 16.01
C GLY A 146 4.50 9.04 15.29
N VAL A 147 5.66 8.62 14.84
CA VAL A 147 5.87 7.38 14.08
C VAL A 147 6.84 6.47 14.81
N PHE A 148 6.44 5.24 15.01
CA PHE A 148 7.27 4.17 15.56
C PHE A 148 7.62 3.16 14.47
N GLY A 149 8.84 2.69 14.43
CA GLY A 149 9.25 1.64 13.48
C GLY A 149 10.36 0.78 14.07
N SER A 150 10.50 -0.43 13.57
CA SER A 150 11.50 -1.39 14.05
C SER A 150 12.96 -0.92 13.91
N ALA A 151 13.19 0.04 13.03
CA ALA A 151 14.50 0.65 12.82
C ALA A 151 14.81 1.81 13.81
N TYR A 152 13.84 2.19 14.65
CA TYR A 152 13.99 3.33 15.57
C TYR A 152 14.17 2.91 17.02
N THR A 153 14.85 3.75 17.78
CA THR A 153 14.98 3.61 19.24
C THR A 153 13.87 4.36 19.98
N GLY A 154 12.71 4.50 19.39
CA GLY A 154 11.58 5.22 19.98
C GLY A 154 10.66 5.83 18.94
N VAL A 155 9.73 6.67 19.40
CA VAL A 155 8.82 7.40 18.52
C VAL A 155 9.55 8.59 17.89
N GLN A 156 9.57 8.64 16.57
CA GLN A 156 10.07 9.77 15.80
C GLN A 156 8.93 10.73 15.50
N THR A 157 9.22 12.02 15.47
CA THR A 157 8.23 13.04 15.16
C THR A 157 8.46 13.61 13.77
N PHE A 158 7.38 13.70 12.98
CA PHE A 158 7.35 14.32 11.66
C PHE A 158 6.38 15.50 11.68
N ASP A 159 6.80 16.63 11.12
CA ASP A 159 5.92 17.76 10.86
C ASP A 159 5.48 17.75 9.40
N ALA A 160 4.20 18.03 9.13
CA ALA A 160 3.68 18.07 7.78
C ALA A 160 2.67 19.21 7.58
N ALA A 161 2.70 19.81 6.38
CA ALA A 161 1.67 20.74 5.97
C ALA A 161 0.35 20.03 5.69
N ARG A 162 0.41 18.81 5.18
CA ARG A 162 -0.75 17.96 4.86
C ARG A 162 -0.55 16.54 5.35
N PHE A 163 -1.63 15.96 5.82
CA PHE A 163 -1.68 14.55 6.17
C PHE A 163 -2.94 13.92 5.58
N PHE A 164 -2.80 12.80 4.89
CA PHE A 164 -3.92 12.00 4.47
C PHE A 164 -3.63 10.49 4.59
N ASP A 165 -4.69 9.71 4.59
CA ASP A 165 -4.67 8.30 4.89
C ASP A 165 -5.36 7.53 3.76
N THR A 166 -4.66 6.53 3.23
CA THR A 166 -5.13 5.67 2.13
C THR A 166 -5.39 4.23 2.58
N THR A 167 -5.25 3.97 3.89
CA THR A 167 -5.45 2.63 4.44
C THR A 167 -6.92 2.22 4.37
N PRO A 168 -7.21 0.91 4.34
CA PRO A 168 -8.58 0.43 4.09
C PRO A 168 -9.63 0.86 5.13
N THR A 169 -9.27 0.94 6.40
CA THR A 169 -10.20 1.35 7.47
C THR A 169 -9.91 2.72 8.05
N GLY A 170 -8.83 3.35 7.58
CA GLY A 170 -8.33 4.59 8.14
C GLY A 170 -7.62 4.42 9.49
N TRP A 171 -6.79 5.38 9.81
CA TRP A 171 -6.09 5.40 11.09
C TRP A 171 -7.08 5.39 12.26
N ARG A 172 -6.85 4.48 13.22
CA ARG A 172 -7.75 4.22 14.34
C ARG A 172 -9.18 3.88 13.90
N ASP A 173 -9.30 3.17 12.77
CA ASP A 173 -10.57 2.71 12.21
C ASP A 173 -11.61 3.82 11.96
N CYS A 174 -11.15 5.05 11.69
CA CYS A 174 -12.03 6.20 11.47
C CYS A 174 -12.97 6.07 10.26
N GLY A 175 -12.71 5.09 9.39
CA GLY A 175 -13.50 4.78 8.19
C GLY A 175 -14.13 3.38 8.21
N ALA A 176 -14.05 2.66 9.34
CA ALA A 176 -14.55 1.28 9.43
C ALA A 176 -16.05 1.15 9.10
N ASP A 177 -16.85 2.18 9.39
CA ASP A 177 -18.28 2.26 9.07
C ASP A 177 -18.60 2.26 7.57
N ALA A 178 -17.66 2.66 6.75
CA ALA A 178 -17.78 2.65 5.29
C ALA A 178 -17.54 1.29 4.66
N VAL A 179 -16.81 0.42 5.32
CA VAL A 179 -16.56 -0.95 4.85
C VAL A 179 -17.87 -1.75 4.91
N LYS A 180 -18.27 -2.35 3.79
CA LYS A 180 -19.49 -3.16 3.68
C LYS A 180 -19.21 -4.65 3.83
N ALA A 181 -18.09 -5.10 3.27
CA ALA A 181 -17.65 -6.48 3.37
C ALA A 181 -16.14 -6.56 3.27
N LYS A 182 -15.59 -7.69 3.70
CA LYS A 182 -14.20 -8.09 3.51
C LYS A 182 -14.15 -9.42 2.79
N THR A 183 -13.15 -9.65 1.97
CA THR A 183 -12.90 -10.95 1.35
C THR A 183 -11.53 -11.45 1.77
N LEU A 184 -11.45 -12.65 2.30
CA LEU A 184 -10.18 -13.35 2.49
C LEU A 184 -9.99 -14.30 1.29
N TRP A 185 -8.83 -14.19 0.65
CA TRP A 185 -8.49 -14.98 -0.53
C TRP A 185 -7.56 -16.15 -0.18
N ALA A 186 -7.66 -17.21 -0.97
CA ALA A 186 -6.73 -18.32 -0.96
C ALA A 186 -6.39 -18.78 -2.37
N ILE A 187 -5.23 -19.38 -2.52
CA ILE A 187 -4.69 -19.92 -3.76
C ILE A 187 -4.69 -21.44 -3.64
N THR A 188 -5.17 -22.11 -4.69
CA THR A 188 -5.11 -23.56 -4.84
C THR A 188 -4.31 -23.93 -6.08
N ASP A 189 -4.03 -25.21 -6.26
CA ASP A 189 -3.46 -25.75 -7.49
C ASP A 189 -4.39 -25.62 -8.72
N ARG A 190 -5.63 -25.11 -8.53
CA ARG A 190 -6.65 -24.89 -9.56
C ARG A 190 -7.09 -23.43 -9.68
N GLY A 191 -6.37 -22.50 -9.06
CA GLY A 191 -6.66 -21.07 -9.09
C GLY A 191 -7.08 -20.49 -7.72
N ALA A 192 -7.35 -19.20 -7.70
CA ALA A 192 -7.76 -18.51 -6.49
C ALA A 192 -9.27 -18.62 -6.23
N PHE A 193 -9.63 -18.50 -4.96
CA PHE A 193 -11.00 -18.31 -4.51
C PHE A 193 -11.03 -17.42 -3.26
N GLY A 194 -12.16 -16.82 -2.94
CA GLY A 194 -12.32 -15.97 -1.79
C GLY A 194 -13.58 -16.28 -1.00
N ALA A 195 -13.53 -16.08 0.31
CA ALA A 195 -14.68 -16.08 1.19
C ALA A 195 -15.01 -14.66 1.60
N GLU A 196 -16.20 -14.18 1.24
CA GLU A 196 -16.72 -12.91 1.70
C GLU A 196 -17.24 -13.04 3.13
N VAL A 197 -16.91 -12.07 3.97
CA VAL A 197 -17.32 -12.00 5.36
C VAL A 197 -17.81 -10.59 5.70
N PRO A 198 -18.64 -10.44 6.73
CA PRO A 198 -19.07 -9.14 7.21
C PRO A 198 -17.91 -8.19 7.55
N ALA A 199 -18.15 -6.90 7.47
CA ALA A 199 -17.15 -5.87 7.73
C ALA A 199 -16.51 -5.97 9.12
N ASP A 200 -17.27 -6.41 10.13
CA ASP A 200 -16.82 -6.59 11.51
C ASP A 200 -16.11 -7.94 11.77
N ALA A 201 -16.05 -8.83 10.77
CA ALA A 201 -15.38 -10.11 10.94
C ALA A 201 -13.89 -9.93 11.27
N ASN A 202 -13.46 -10.60 12.32
CA ASN A 202 -12.03 -10.69 12.64
C ASN A 202 -11.35 -11.77 11.78
N TRP A 203 -10.02 -11.85 11.90
CA TRP A 203 -9.22 -12.81 11.14
C TRP A 203 -9.63 -14.27 11.34
N HIS A 204 -9.96 -14.65 12.57
CA HIS A 204 -10.36 -16.02 12.88
C HIS A 204 -11.67 -16.42 12.18
N ARG A 205 -12.69 -15.55 12.24
CA ARG A 205 -13.96 -15.79 11.54
C ARG A 205 -13.79 -15.86 10.04
N ALA A 206 -12.94 -15.01 9.48
CA ALA A 206 -12.68 -15.00 8.04
C ALA A 206 -11.97 -16.28 7.58
N ARG A 207 -10.99 -16.76 8.34
CA ARG A 207 -10.32 -18.04 8.02
C ARG A 207 -11.26 -19.22 8.14
N LEU A 208 -12.12 -19.24 9.15
CA LEU A 208 -13.13 -20.29 9.28
C LEU A 208 -14.05 -20.33 8.06
N ALA A 209 -14.59 -19.16 7.65
CA ALA A 209 -15.42 -19.04 6.45
C ALA A 209 -14.68 -19.49 5.17
N LEU A 210 -13.38 -19.14 5.06
CA LEU A 210 -12.55 -19.57 3.93
C LEU A 210 -12.40 -21.09 3.87
N HIS A 211 -12.13 -21.75 5.00
CA HIS A 211 -11.99 -23.19 5.06
C HIS A 211 -13.33 -23.92 4.84
N GLU A 212 -14.44 -23.36 5.31
CA GLU A 212 -15.78 -23.88 5.00
C GLU A 212 -16.10 -23.76 3.50
N GLU A 213 -15.74 -22.65 2.87
CA GLU A 213 -15.89 -22.47 1.42
C GLU A 213 -15.01 -23.47 0.66
N PHE A 214 -13.76 -23.63 1.07
CA PHE A 214 -12.85 -24.62 0.47
C PHE A 214 -13.42 -26.03 0.56
N ALA A 215 -13.93 -26.44 1.71
CA ALA A 215 -14.54 -27.77 1.90
C ALA A 215 -15.79 -27.98 1.04
N ARG A 216 -16.61 -26.92 0.84
CA ARG A 216 -17.82 -26.98 -0.01
C ARG A 216 -17.53 -27.16 -1.49
N ARG A 217 -16.36 -26.70 -1.96
CA ARG A 217 -16.00 -26.82 -3.39
C ARG A 217 -15.97 -28.26 -3.86
N GLY A 218 -15.46 -29.19 -3.04
CA GLY A 218 -15.49 -30.63 -3.35
C GLY A 218 -14.74 -31.02 -4.64
N ASP A 219 -13.93 -30.11 -5.20
CA ASP A 219 -13.25 -30.25 -6.48
C ASP A 219 -11.91 -31.00 -6.39
N GLY A 220 -11.53 -31.41 -5.19
CA GLY A 220 -10.27 -32.11 -4.93
C GLY A 220 -9.03 -31.22 -5.09
N ALA A 221 -9.21 -29.90 -5.15
CA ALA A 221 -8.10 -28.94 -5.17
C ALA A 221 -7.25 -29.02 -3.89
N LYS A 222 -5.98 -28.60 -3.97
CA LYS A 222 -5.10 -28.48 -2.82
C LYS A 222 -4.91 -27.02 -2.47
N LEU A 223 -5.13 -26.68 -1.21
CA LEU A 223 -4.85 -25.35 -0.70
C LEU A 223 -3.32 -25.13 -0.66
N LEU A 224 -2.84 -24.10 -1.33
CA LEU A 224 -1.42 -23.76 -1.42
C LEU A 224 -1.06 -22.61 -0.48
N ALA A 225 -1.88 -21.56 -0.43
CA ALA A 225 -1.65 -20.37 0.39
C ALA A 225 -2.96 -19.68 0.72
N GLU A 226 -2.95 -18.93 1.83
CA GLU A 226 -3.97 -17.96 2.20
C GLU A 226 -3.36 -16.55 2.07
N ALA A 227 -4.16 -15.57 1.67
CA ALA A 227 -3.72 -14.17 1.67
C ALA A 227 -3.41 -13.71 3.10
N ASN A 228 -2.46 -12.80 3.23
CA ASN A 228 -2.08 -12.20 4.51
C ASN A 228 -2.82 -10.90 4.82
N GLY A 229 -3.79 -10.52 4.00
CA GLY A 229 -4.63 -9.34 4.14
C GLY A 229 -6.03 -9.55 3.59
N PHE A 230 -6.92 -8.62 3.88
CA PHE A 230 -8.28 -8.59 3.34
C PHE A 230 -8.35 -7.73 2.08
N ALA A 231 -9.15 -8.15 1.11
CA ALA A 231 -9.74 -7.25 0.14
C ALA A 231 -10.98 -6.59 0.77
N TYR A 232 -11.15 -5.28 0.58
CA TYR A 232 -12.23 -4.50 1.19
C TYR A 232 -13.24 -4.07 0.14
N SER A 233 -14.52 -4.10 0.49
CA SER A 233 -15.62 -3.61 -0.33
C SER A 233 -16.34 -2.45 0.36
N TYR A 234 -16.58 -1.38 -0.40
CA TYR A 234 -17.29 -0.18 0.04
C TYR A 234 -18.66 -0.04 -0.65
N GLY A 235 -19.19 -1.10 -1.24
CA GLY A 235 -20.47 -1.09 -1.92
C GLY A 235 -20.50 -0.24 -3.19
N GLY A 236 -19.37 -0.07 -3.88
CA GLY A 236 -19.24 0.69 -5.12
C GLY A 236 -19.19 2.23 -4.95
N ALA A 237 -19.29 2.75 -3.72
CA ALA A 237 -19.15 4.18 -3.48
C ALA A 237 -17.67 4.61 -3.53
N LYS A 238 -17.38 5.73 -4.21
CA LYS A 238 -16.08 6.40 -4.08
C LYS A 238 -16.08 7.21 -2.77
N ILE A 239 -15.07 6.95 -1.96
CA ILE A 239 -14.96 7.52 -0.62
C ILE A 239 -13.81 8.51 -0.58
N GLU A 240 -14.14 9.72 -0.15
CA GLU A 240 -13.20 10.74 0.29
C GLU A 240 -13.87 11.46 1.47
N ARG A 241 -13.29 11.33 2.65
CA ARG A 241 -13.92 11.82 3.88
C ARG A 241 -12.91 12.65 4.68
N LYS A 242 -13.28 13.84 5.05
CA LYS A 242 -12.57 14.59 6.10
C LYS A 242 -12.94 14.00 7.45
N THR A 243 -11.95 13.54 8.19
CA THR A 243 -12.17 12.95 9.52
C THR A 243 -12.38 14.01 10.58
N SER A 244 -12.93 13.62 11.74
CA SER A 244 -13.07 14.53 12.90
C SER A 244 -11.70 15.04 13.41
N ALA A 245 -10.63 14.28 13.18
CA ALA A 245 -9.27 14.71 13.49
C ALA A 245 -8.73 15.72 12.48
N GLY A 246 -9.39 15.95 11.33
CA GLY A 246 -9.05 16.98 10.36
C GLY A 246 -8.25 16.52 9.15
N PHE A 247 -7.76 15.29 9.09
CA PHE A 247 -7.12 14.72 7.89
C PHE A 247 -8.15 14.14 6.92
N VAL A 248 -7.73 13.95 5.67
CA VAL A 248 -8.56 13.28 4.66
C VAL A 248 -8.26 11.79 4.67
N TRP A 249 -9.32 10.96 4.74
CA TRP A 249 -9.26 9.54 4.52
C TRP A 249 -9.84 9.20 3.15
N LYS A 250 -9.02 8.53 2.32
CA LYS A 250 -9.37 8.11 0.96
C LYS A 250 -8.79 6.71 0.69
N PRO A 251 -9.53 5.65 1.00
CA PRO A 251 -9.01 4.29 0.92
C PRO A 251 -8.68 3.90 -0.52
N SER A 252 -7.45 3.47 -0.78
CA SER A 252 -7.04 3.00 -2.10
C SER A 252 -7.75 1.71 -2.52
N ALA A 253 -8.12 0.88 -1.56
CA ALA A 253 -8.84 -0.38 -1.82
C ALA A 253 -10.26 -0.20 -2.44
N GLN A 254 -10.73 1.04 -2.62
CA GLN A 254 -11.95 1.34 -3.38
C GLN A 254 -11.76 1.22 -4.91
N TYR A 255 -10.52 1.23 -5.39
CA TYR A 255 -10.22 1.13 -6.81
C TYR A 255 -10.09 -0.35 -7.23
N ARG A 256 -10.56 -0.65 -8.45
CA ARG A 256 -10.61 -2.03 -8.93
C ARG A 256 -9.29 -2.50 -9.52
N THR A 257 -8.55 -1.59 -10.16
CA THR A 257 -7.33 -1.91 -10.91
C THR A 257 -6.15 -1.10 -10.37
N LEU A 258 -4.94 -1.63 -10.58
CA LEU A 258 -3.71 -0.97 -10.18
C LEU A 258 -3.61 0.44 -10.78
N MET A 259 -3.86 0.54 -12.10
CA MET A 259 -3.74 1.82 -12.81
C MET A 259 -4.84 2.81 -12.42
N GLU A 260 -6.06 2.35 -12.12
CA GLU A 260 -7.10 3.26 -11.61
C GLU A 260 -6.65 3.92 -10.30
N ALA A 261 -6.14 3.14 -9.35
CA ALA A 261 -5.64 3.68 -8.10
C ALA A 261 -4.46 4.63 -8.29
N PHE A 262 -3.47 4.20 -9.06
CA PHE A 262 -2.24 4.94 -9.31
C PHE A 262 -2.50 6.28 -10.02
N GLU A 263 -3.28 6.28 -11.11
CA GLU A 263 -3.63 7.45 -11.90
C GLU A 263 -4.51 8.45 -11.14
N GLU A 264 -5.43 7.95 -10.34
CA GLU A 264 -6.24 8.81 -9.47
C GLU A 264 -5.38 9.47 -8.38
N GLY A 265 -4.40 8.75 -7.85
CA GLY A 265 -3.42 9.32 -6.92
C GLY A 265 -2.59 10.42 -7.59
N ALA A 266 -2.07 10.16 -8.77
CA ALA A 266 -1.24 11.11 -9.53
C ALA A 266 -1.98 12.41 -9.91
N LYS A 267 -3.29 12.33 -10.14
CA LYS A 267 -4.15 13.46 -10.50
C LYS A 267 -4.76 14.17 -9.29
N TRP A 268 -4.71 13.52 -8.13
CA TRP A 268 -5.43 14.05 -6.97
C TRP A 268 -4.80 15.33 -6.44
N ASN A 269 -5.56 16.39 -6.49
CA ASN A 269 -5.24 17.64 -5.82
C ASN A 269 -6.00 17.65 -4.49
N THR A 270 -5.28 17.62 -3.38
CA THR A 270 -5.91 17.81 -2.06
C THR A 270 -6.73 19.08 -2.09
N MET A 271 -8.04 18.96 -1.83
CA MET A 271 -8.84 20.16 -1.62
C MET A 271 -8.21 20.93 -0.45
N SER A 272 -7.82 22.16 -0.75
CA SER A 272 -7.24 23.12 0.18
C SER A 272 -8.22 23.45 1.33
#